data_0f6e5560a3681900f470363f4dbeeb2b
#
_entry.id   0f6e5560a3681900f470363f4dbeeb2b
#
_cell.length_a   1.000
_cell.length_b   1.000
_cell.length_c   1.000
_cell.angle_alpha   90.00
_cell.angle_beta   90.00
_cell.angle_gamma   90.00
#
_symmetry.space_group_name_H-M   'P 1'
#
loop_
_entity.id
_entity.type
_entity.pdbx_description
1 polymer ?
#
loop_
_entity_poly.entity_id
_entity_poly.type
_entity_poly.pdbx_seq_one_letter_code
_entity_poly.pdbx_strand_id
1 'polypeptide(L)'
;FTGYATACLHEHLPKGSSLHSLEADAETAHKTQHFWQENHPSHQVQWHVGEALTVLPKLNLQPDFVFVDADKHNYSRYLDMCLPLLKTGGVMLFDNTLWSKRVIIEKDRESDRDTQNMHAFNAYANALPNVLVALLPIRDGITLVTKLD
;
A
#
# COMPACT_ATOMS: atom_id res chain seq x y z
N PHE A 1 -1.91 -9.52 -5.44
CA PHE A 1 -1.24 -10.75 -5.93
C PHE A 1 -1.89 -11.99 -5.32
N THR A 2 -1.16 -12.92 -4.67
CA THR A 2 -1.73 -14.21 -4.20
C THR A 2 -2.61 -14.13 -2.94
N GLY A 3 -2.87 -12.98 -2.39
CA GLY A 3 -3.66 -12.80 -1.16
C GLY A 3 -2.88 -13.04 0.14
N TYR A 4 -1.58 -13.31 0.09
CA TYR A 4 -0.78 -13.58 1.29
C TYR A 4 -0.79 -12.39 2.28
N ALA A 5 -0.53 -11.17 1.79
CA ALA A 5 -0.59 -9.98 2.65
C ALA A 5 -2.00 -9.76 3.23
N THR A 6 -3.04 -10.00 2.42
CA THR A 6 -4.43 -9.95 2.85
C THR A 6 -4.71 -10.95 3.98
N ALA A 7 -4.18 -12.18 3.88
CA ALA A 7 -4.31 -13.19 4.92
C ALA A 7 -3.63 -12.77 6.22
N CYS A 8 -2.37 -12.32 6.14
CA CYS A 8 -1.62 -11.87 7.30
C CYS A 8 -2.30 -10.68 7.99
N LEU A 9 -2.82 -9.72 7.24
CA LEU A 9 -3.55 -8.58 7.80
C LEU A 9 -4.85 -9.05 8.45
N HIS A 10 -5.63 -9.89 7.76
CA HIS A 10 -6.91 -10.36 8.28
C HIS A 10 -6.79 -11.08 9.62
N GLU A 11 -5.78 -11.94 9.79
CA GLU A 11 -5.56 -12.69 11.03
C GLU A 11 -5.28 -11.78 12.24
N HIS A 12 -4.76 -10.58 12.01
CA HIS A 12 -4.32 -9.67 13.07
C HIS A 12 -5.23 -8.46 13.26
N LEU A 13 -6.24 -8.30 12.40
CA LEU A 13 -7.19 -7.20 12.55
C LEU A 13 -8.11 -7.42 13.76
N PRO A 14 -8.47 -6.34 14.50
CA PRO A 14 -9.47 -6.40 15.55
C PRO A 14 -10.80 -6.95 15.04
N LYS A 15 -11.57 -7.61 15.92
CA LYS A 15 -12.93 -8.07 15.58
C LYS A 15 -13.80 -6.89 15.15
N GLY A 16 -14.53 -7.08 14.07
CA GLY A 16 -15.41 -6.05 13.49
C GLY A 16 -14.72 -5.10 12.51
N SER A 17 -13.42 -5.30 12.24
CA SER A 17 -12.74 -4.57 11.17
C SER A 17 -13.23 -5.01 9.80
N SER A 18 -13.25 -4.09 8.84
CA SER A 18 -13.44 -4.39 7.42
C SER A 18 -12.09 -4.38 6.70
N LEU A 19 -11.87 -5.34 5.82
CA LEU A 19 -10.67 -5.43 4.99
C LEU A 19 -11.06 -5.34 3.51
N HIS A 20 -10.47 -4.37 2.81
CA HIS A 20 -10.64 -4.18 1.37
C HIS A 20 -9.31 -4.50 0.68
N SER A 21 -9.36 -5.39 -0.31
CA SER A 21 -8.19 -5.77 -1.12
C SER A 21 -8.43 -5.38 -2.57
N LEU A 22 -7.48 -4.66 -3.17
CA LEU A 22 -7.53 -4.21 -4.55
C LEU A 22 -6.49 -4.96 -5.37
N GLU A 23 -6.88 -5.48 -6.53
CA GLU A 23 -5.98 -6.14 -7.49
C GLU A 23 -6.33 -5.68 -8.91
N ALA A 24 -5.32 -5.21 -9.64
CA ALA A 24 -5.51 -4.69 -10.99
C ALA A 24 -5.77 -5.80 -12.01
N ASP A 25 -5.07 -6.94 -11.86
CA ASP A 25 -5.20 -8.07 -12.75
C ASP A 25 -6.41 -8.95 -12.39
N ALA A 26 -7.38 -9.01 -13.30
CA ALA A 26 -8.64 -9.71 -13.08
C ALA A 26 -8.46 -11.23 -12.90
N GLU A 27 -7.51 -11.84 -13.60
CA GLU A 27 -7.27 -13.28 -13.50
C GLU A 27 -6.67 -13.63 -12.13
N THR A 28 -5.68 -12.86 -11.70
CA THR A 28 -5.07 -12.97 -10.37
C THR A 28 -6.10 -12.74 -9.27
N ALA A 29 -6.95 -11.71 -9.40
CA ALA A 29 -8.00 -11.41 -8.45
C ALA A 29 -8.99 -12.58 -8.31
N HIS A 30 -9.48 -13.13 -9.41
CA HIS A 30 -10.42 -14.25 -9.39
C HIS A 30 -9.82 -15.53 -8.77
N LYS A 31 -8.56 -15.86 -9.12
CA LYS A 31 -7.85 -17.02 -8.53
C LYS A 31 -7.68 -16.85 -7.03
N THR A 32 -7.30 -15.65 -6.59
CA THR A 32 -7.13 -15.34 -5.17
C THR A 32 -8.44 -15.39 -4.40
N GLN A 33 -9.53 -14.83 -4.96
CA GLN A 33 -10.86 -14.89 -4.35
C GLN A 33 -11.36 -16.33 -4.19
N HIS A 34 -11.20 -17.17 -5.23
CA HIS A 34 -11.58 -18.56 -5.19
C HIS A 34 -10.81 -19.32 -4.10
N PHE A 35 -9.48 -19.21 -4.11
CA PHE A 35 -8.63 -19.81 -3.07
C PHE A 35 -9.03 -19.35 -1.66
N TRP A 36 -9.31 -18.06 -1.50
CA TRP A 36 -9.73 -17.48 -0.22
C TRP A 36 -11.04 -18.08 0.28
N GLN A 37 -12.05 -18.18 -0.57
CA GLN A 37 -13.37 -18.74 -0.23
C GLN A 37 -13.28 -20.20 0.21
N GLU A 38 -12.41 -20.98 -0.43
CA GLU A 38 -12.23 -22.40 -0.09
C GLU A 38 -11.48 -22.59 1.24
N ASN A 39 -10.49 -21.75 1.54
CA ASN A 39 -9.60 -21.96 2.67
C ASN A 39 -9.94 -21.08 3.89
N HIS A 40 -10.68 -20.00 3.70
CA HIS A 40 -11.05 -19.03 4.73
C HIS A 40 -12.54 -18.64 4.66
N PRO A 41 -13.49 -19.59 4.70
CA PRO A 41 -14.91 -19.32 4.44
C PRO A 41 -15.57 -18.39 5.48
N SER A 42 -15.00 -18.28 6.67
CA SER A 42 -15.49 -17.40 7.74
C SER A 42 -14.97 -15.96 7.65
N HIS A 43 -14.03 -15.71 6.74
CA HIS A 43 -13.33 -14.44 6.64
C HIS A 43 -13.93 -13.57 5.54
N GLN A 44 -14.43 -12.39 5.92
CA GLN A 44 -15.02 -11.46 4.97
C GLN A 44 -13.98 -10.44 4.52
N VAL A 45 -13.47 -10.62 3.29
CA VAL A 45 -12.64 -9.65 2.59
C VAL A 45 -13.45 -9.07 1.44
N GLN A 46 -13.47 -7.76 1.31
CA GLN A 46 -14.09 -7.08 0.18
C GLN A 46 -13.05 -6.94 -0.95
N TRP A 47 -13.25 -7.72 -1.99
CA TRP A 47 -12.35 -7.76 -3.15
C TRP A 47 -12.79 -6.76 -4.21
N HIS A 48 -11.84 -5.98 -4.70
CA HIS A 48 -12.06 -5.00 -5.75
C HIS A 48 -11.08 -5.26 -6.90
N VAL A 49 -11.62 -5.42 -8.10
CA VAL A 49 -10.85 -5.69 -9.31
C VAL A 49 -10.70 -4.42 -10.13
N GLY A 50 -9.50 -4.10 -10.52
CA GLY A 50 -9.15 -2.96 -11.36
C GLY A 50 -8.06 -2.08 -10.75
N GLU A 51 -7.61 -1.13 -11.56
CA GLU A 51 -6.58 -0.15 -11.17
C GLU A 51 -6.99 0.62 -9.91
N ALA A 52 -6.14 0.60 -8.87
CA ALA A 52 -6.45 1.19 -7.58
C ALA A 52 -6.79 2.69 -7.69
N LEU A 53 -6.09 3.45 -8.54
CA LEU A 53 -6.36 4.86 -8.79
C LEU A 53 -7.75 5.13 -9.41
N THR A 54 -8.36 4.13 -10.02
CA THR A 54 -9.71 4.23 -10.63
C THR A 54 -10.79 3.69 -9.69
N VAL A 55 -10.47 2.67 -8.92
CA VAL A 55 -11.43 1.95 -8.07
C VAL A 55 -11.60 2.65 -6.73
N LEU A 56 -10.51 3.00 -6.06
CA LEU A 56 -10.50 3.54 -4.70
C LEU A 56 -11.41 4.78 -4.51
N PRO A 57 -11.44 5.78 -5.42
CA PRO A 57 -12.31 6.95 -5.26
C PRO A 57 -13.80 6.63 -5.22
N LYS A 58 -14.20 5.46 -5.73
CA LYS A 58 -15.61 5.04 -5.80
C LYS A 58 -16.08 4.32 -4.54
N LEU A 59 -15.16 3.94 -3.67
CA LEU A 59 -15.47 3.10 -2.50
C LEU A 59 -15.93 3.89 -1.27
N ASN A 60 -15.79 5.22 -1.27
CA ASN A 60 -16.15 6.10 -0.14
C ASN A 60 -15.63 5.58 1.21
N LEU A 61 -14.40 5.12 1.24
CA LEU A 61 -13.76 4.57 2.44
C LEU A 61 -13.15 5.68 3.29
N GLN A 62 -13.12 5.44 4.61
CA GLN A 62 -12.34 6.21 5.58
C GLN A 62 -11.45 5.22 6.36
N PRO A 63 -10.32 4.78 5.79
CA PRO A 63 -9.48 3.78 6.40
C PRO A 63 -8.73 4.30 7.63
N ASP A 64 -8.48 3.40 8.58
CA ASP A 64 -7.54 3.60 9.68
C ASP A 64 -6.13 3.19 9.27
N PHE A 65 -6.03 2.26 8.31
CA PHE A 65 -4.78 1.70 7.84
C PHE A 65 -4.83 1.42 6.33
N VAL A 66 -3.76 1.73 5.62
CA VAL A 66 -3.58 1.42 4.19
C VAL A 66 -2.22 0.76 3.99
N PHE A 67 -2.19 -0.41 3.39
CA PHE A 67 -0.97 -1.10 2.95
C PHE A 67 -0.82 -0.96 1.44
N VAL A 68 0.33 -0.44 0.99
CA VAL A 68 0.63 -0.21 -0.43
C VAL A 68 1.83 -1.06 -0.83
N ASP A 69 1.56 -2.09 -1.63
CA ASP A 69 2.55 -2.93 -2.31
C ASP A 69 2.14 -3.11 -3.78
N ALA A 70 1.98 -2.00 -4.46
CA ALA A 70 1.55 -1.92 -5.85
C ALA A 70 2.72 -1.50 -6.78
N ASP A 71 2.40 -1.03 -7.96
CA ASP A 71 3.36 -0.52 -8.92
C ASP A 71 4.08 0.74 -8.41
N LYS A 72 5.39 0.70 -8.40
CA LYS A 72 6.25 1.66 -7.70
C LYS A 72 6.19 3.08 -8.29
N HIS A 73 5.93 3.20 -9.59
CA HIS A 73 5.82 4.51 -10.25
C HIS A 73 4.58 5.32 -9.84
N ASN A 74 3.59 4.70 -9.21
CA ASN A 74 2.39 5.38 -8.73
C ASN A 74 2.37 5.63 -7.21
N TYR A 75 3.44 5.35 -6.47
CA TYR A 75 3.44 5.48 -5.00
C TYR A 75 3.06 6.88 -4.51
N SER A 76 3.59 7.94 -5.13
CA SER A 76 3.19 9.32 -4.77
C SER A 76 1.71 9.57 -5.05
N ARG A 77 1.16 9.03 -6.15
CA ARG A 77 -0.27 9.16 -6.48
C ARG A 77 -1.16 8.38 -5.50
N TYR A 78 -0.73 7.20 -5.05
CA TYR A 78 -1.43 6.46 -4.00
C TYR A 78 -1.42 7.23 -2.68
N LEU A 79 -0.30 7.86 -2.33
CA LEU A 79 -0.21 8.71 -1.15
C LEU A 79 -1.18 9.89 -1.25
N ASP A 80 -1.16 10.64 -2.35
CA ASP A 80 -2.03 11.79 -2.59
C ASP A 80 -3.52 11.42 -2.54
N MET A 81 -3.87 10.25 -3.04
CA MET A 81 -5.25 9.78 -3.09
C MET A 81 -5.74 9.28 -1.74
N CYS A 82 -4.91 8.52 -1.02
CA CYS A 82 -5.31 7.88 0.22
C CYS A 82 -5.22 8.80 1.45
N LEU A 83 -4.23 9.70 1.47
CA LEU A 83 -4.00 10.57 2.62
C LEU A 83 -5.23 11.44 3.02
N PRO A 84 -5.97 12.06 2.07
CA PRO A 84 -7.21 12.77 2.41
C PRO A 84 -8.29 11.86 3.00
N LEU A 85 -8.37 10.61 2.55
CA LEU A 85 -9.37 9.63 2.99
C LEU A 85 -9.03 9.02 4.34
N LEU A 86 -7.74 9.00 4.70
CA LEU A 86 -7.26 8.43 5.95
C LEU A 86 -7.82 9.21 7.14
N LYS A 87 -8.23 8.51 8.18
CA LYS A 87 -8.62 9.17 9.46
C LYS A 87 -7.41 9.85 10.09
N THR A 88 -7.65 10.88 10.90
CA THR A 88 -6.60 11.46 11.76
C THR A 88 -6.01 10.37 12.66
N GLY A 89 -4.68 10.31 12.75
CA GLY A 89 -3.94 9.23 13.41
C GLY A 89 -3.85 7.93 12.61
N GLY A 90 -4.52 7.85 11.45
CA GLY A 90 -4.40 6.71 10.55
C GLY A 90 -3.03 6.59 9.90
N VAL A 91 -2.68 5.40 9.45
CA VAL A 91 -1.34 5.07 8.96
C VAL A 91 -1.40 4.48 7.56
N MET A 92 -0.53 4.98 6.68
CA MET A 92 -0.20 4.31 5.41
C MET A 92 1.16 3.64 5.54
N LEU A 93 1.28 2.43 5.02
CA LEU A 93 2.51 1.67 4.99
C LEU A 93 2.85 1.33 3.53
N PHE A 94 4.04 1.74 3.09
CA PHE A 94 4.56 1.51 1.75
C PHE A 94 5.72 0.52 1.79
N ASP A 95 5.62 -0.57 1.03
CA ASP A 95 6.65 -1.61 0.99
C ASP A 95 7.74 -1.30 -0.05
N ASN A 96 8.91 -1.89 0.14
CA ASN A 96 10.09 -1.83 -0.73
C ASN A 96 10.69 -0.42 -0.94
N THR A 97 10.56 0.47 0.03
CA THR A 97 10.97 1.88 -0.13
C THR A 97 12.50 2.12 -0.08
N LEU A 98 13.30 1.13 0.32
CA LEU A 98 14.75 1.11 0.14
C LEU A 98 15.19 0.55 -1.21
N TRP A 99 14.33 -0.20 -1.89
CA TRP A 99 14.56 -0.74 -3.22
C TRP A 99 15.92 -1.43 -3.35
N SER A 100 16.14 -2.47 -2.54
CA SER A 100 17.43 -3.19 -2.41
C SER A 100 18.61 -2.26 -2.10
N LYS A 101 18.37 -1.21 -1.33
CA LYS A 101 19.31 -0.11 -1.00
C LYS A 101 19.76 0.74 -2.21
N ARG A 102 19.18 0.54 -3.39
CA ARG A 102 19.55 1.26 -4.62
C ARG A 102 19.21 2.75 -4.53
N VAL A 103 18.18 3.12 -3.76
CA VAL A 103 17.78 4.54 -3.57
C VAL A 103 18.87 5.41 -2.95
N ILE A 104 19.85 4.83 -2.24
CA ILE A 104 20.98 5.58 -1.65
C ILE A 104 22.21 5.62 -2.55
N ILE A 105 22.22 4.86 -3.66
CA ILE A 105 23.35 4.77 -4.60
C ILE A 105 23.06 5.67 -5.80
N GLU A 106 23.86 6.72 -5.99
CA GLU A 106 23.64 7.72 -7.03
C GLU A 106 23.59 7.11 -8.44
N LYS A 107 24.58 6.28 -8.78
CA LYS A 107 24.64 5.58 -10.07
C LYS A 107 23.37 4.75 -10.36
N ASP A 108 22.81 4.11 -9.36
CA ASP A 108 21.59 3.30 -9.53
C ASP A 108 20.37 4.18 -9.74
N ARG A 109 20.29 5.33 -9.05
CA ARG A 109 19.24 6.35 -9.29
C ARG A 109 19.29 6.90 -10.70
N GLU A 110 20.47 7.08 -11.28
CA GLU A 110 20.61 7.59 -12.65
C GLU A 110 20.27 6.57 -13.73
N SER A 111 20.47 5.29 -13.47
CA SER A 111 20.37 4.22 -14.45
C SER A 111 19.06 3.44 -14.43
N ASP A 112 18.27 3.54 -13.36
CA ASP A 112 17.05 2.74 -13.16
C ASP A 112 15.84 3.60 -12.77
N ARG A 113 14.81 3.55 -13.60
CA ARG A 113 13.60 4.36 -13.44
C ARG A 113 12.83 4.07 -12.17
N ASP A 114 12.75 2.80 -11.76
CA ASP A 114 12.03 2.45 -10.53
C ASP A 114 12.79 2.92 -9.29
N THR A 115 14.13 2.87 -9.31
CA THR A 115 14.97 3.47 -8.29
C THR A 115 14.76 4.99 -8.20
N GLN A 116 14.66 5.68 -9.34
CA GLN A 116 14.35 7.12 -9.39
C GLN A 116 12.99 7.42 -8.77
N ASN A 117 11.96 6.67 -9.18
CA ASN A 117 10.60 6.83 -8.68
C ASN A 117 10.54 6.63 -7.17
N MET A 118 11.21 5.59 -6.66
CA MET A 118 11.22 5.30 -5.24
C MET A 118 12.00 6.34 -4.43
N HIS A 119 13.14 6.81 -4.95
CA HIS A 119 13.88 7.91 -4.33
C HIS A 119 13.04 9.20 -4.29
N ALA A 120 12.38 9.54 -5.40
CA ALA A 120 11.50 10.70 -5.48
C ALA A 120 10.30 10.58 -4.53
N PHE A 121 9.67 9.39 -4.43
CA PHE A 121 8.60 9.12 -3.48
C PHE A 121 9.05 9.35 -2.03
N ASN A 122 10.20 8.82 -1.63
CA ASN A 122 10.72 8.98 -0.27
C ASN A 122 10.97 10.46 0.07
N ALA A 123 11.53 11.23 -0.86
CA ALA A 123 11.73 12.67 -0.69
C ALA A 123 10.39 13.42 -0.60
N TYR A 124 9.44 13.07 -1.48
CA TYR A 124 8.11 13.66 -1.52
C TYR A 124 7.34 13.42 -0.23
N ALA A 125 7.24 12.17 0.22
CA ALA A 125 6.53 11.81 1.44
C ALA A 125 7.09 12.58 2.66
N ASN A 126 8.42 12.65 2.76
CA ASN A 126 9.08 13.36 3.87
C ASN A 126 8.91 14.89 3.84
N ALA A 127 8.54 15.48 2.71
CA ALA A 127 8.31 16.91 2.55
C ALA A 127 6.85 17.34 2.80
N LEU A 128 5.92 16.39 2.93
CA LEU A 128 4.50 16.71 3.12
C LEU A 128 4.27 17.35 4.50
N PRO A 129 3.41 18.38 4.58
CA PRO A 129 2.95 18.92 5.85
C PRO A 129 1.93 17.97 6.52
N ASN A 130 1.75 18.13 7.83
CA ASN A 130 0.71 17.44 8.62
C ASN A 130 0.79 15.90 8.56
N VAL A 131 1.97 15.36 8.32
CA VAL A 131 2.25 13.93 8.41
C VAL A 131 3.52 13.67 9.23
N LEU A 132 3.54 12.54 9.90
CA LEU A 132 4.77 11.99 10.46
C LEU A 132 5.25 10.86 9.54
N VAL A 133 6.49 10.95 9.08
CA VAL A 133 7.09 9.94 8.21
C VAL A 133 8.22 9.22 8.94
N ALA A 134 8.20 7.90 8.89
CA ALA A 134 9.27 7.05 9.41
C ALA A 134 9.63 5.96 8.41
N LEU A 135 10.92 5.85 8.07
CA LEU A 135 11.43 4.75 7.26
C LEU A 135 12.04 3.69 8.18
N LEU A 136 11.47 2.50 8.15
CA LEU A 136 11.98 1.33 8.86
C LEU A 136 12.89 0.53 7.92
N PRO A 137 14.17 0.35 8.24
CA PRO A 137 15.11 -0.40 7.41
C PRO A 137 14.96 -1.93 7.59
N ILE A 138 13.73 -2.41 7.52
CA ILE A 138 13.36 -3.83 7.61
C ILE A 138 13.25 -4.36 6.20
N ARG A 139 13.94 -5.47 5.87
CA ARG A 139 13.93 -6.08 4.55
C ARG A 139 14.30 -5.06 3.47
N ASP A 140 13.37 -4.77 2.56
CA ASP A 140 13.57 -3.82 1.45
C ASP A 140 13.06 -2.40 1.77
N GLY A 141 12.91 -2.11 3.04
CA GLY A 141 12.45 -0.83 3.56
C GLY A 141 10.94 -0.68 3.58
N ILE A 142 10.44 -0.17 4.69
CA ILE A 142 9.03 0.13 4.88
C ILE A 142 8.92 1.59 5.29
N THR A 143 8.18 2.39 4.50
CA THR A 143 7.86 3.77 4.87
C THR A 143 6.48 3.85 5.48
N LEU A 144 6.40 4.34 6.71
CA LEU A 144 5.15 4.69 7.38
C LEU A 144 4.87 6.17 7.19
N VAL A 145 3.63 6.49 6.87
CA VAL A 145 3.12 7.86 6.82
C VAL A 145 1.90 7.92 7.72
N THR A 146 1.99 8.66 8.82
CA THR A 146 0.88 8.86 9.76
C THR A 146 0.27 10.23 9.52
N LYS A 147 -1.05 10.29 9.34
CA LYS A 147 -1.81 11.55 9.23
C LYS A 147 -1.94 12.19 10.61
N LEU A 148 -1.53 13.46 10.76
CA LEU A 148 -1.58 14.17 12.03
C LEU A 148 -2.89 14.93 12.23
N ASP A 149 -3.45 15.51 11.15
CA ASP A 149 -4.70 16.31 11.16
C ASP A 149 -5.60 15.97 9.97
#